data_d93f5693753c3843442f323452da03b4
#
_entry.id   d93f5693753c3843442f323452da03b4
#
_cell.length_a   1.000
_cell.length_b   1.000
_cell.length_c   1.000
_cell.angle_alpha   90.00
_cell.angle_beta   90.00
_cell.angle_gamma   90.00
#
_symmetry.space_group_name_H-M   'P 1'
#
loop_
_entity.id
_entity.type
_entity.pdbx_description
1 polymer ?
#
loop_
_entity_poly.entity_id
_entity_poly.type
_entity_poly.pdbx_seq_one_letter_code
_entity_poly.pdbx_strand_id
1 'polypeptide(L)'
;LELWNGEPGKSELLPGYGWIFPMGDGIVNVGLGSVASRAGATNLPYREVFKTWTANLPEEWGFTPENQIGQLRSAALPMSFNRKPHYVQGLVLVGDAGGMVSPYNGEGIAPAMKAGRYAASCIAQALSRSHRAGIDRAMSEYPHMLRDEYGGYYQLGRIFVALIENPTIMRTCTNVGLPIPRLMTLVHKLLSDGYERTGGDFDDQLITMLTKVVRPA
;
A
#
# COMPACT_ATOMS: atom_id res chain seq x y z
N LEU A 1 -8.18 3.97 11.67
CA LEU A 1 -8.49 5.17 12.46
C LEU A 1 -8.27 6.42 11.63
N GLU A 2 -9.17 7.40 11.72
CA GLU A 2 -9.05 8.69 11.05
C GLU A 2 -7.79 9.44 11.50
N LEU A 3 -7.12 10.07 10.58
CA LEU A 3 -5.94 10.87 10.85
C LEU A 3 -6.24 12.36 10.60
N TRP A 4 -6.11 13.17 11.64
CA TRP A 4 -6.37 14.60 11.60
C TRP A 4 -5.09 15.40 11.78
N ASN A 5 -4.96 16.51 11.08
CA ASN A 5 -3.81 17.44 11.22
C ASN A 5 -3.86 18.28 12.51
N GLY A 6 -4.70 17.92 13.46
CA GLY A 6 -4.92 18.62 14.71
C GLY A 6 -6.12 18.04 15.45
N GLU A 7 -6.98 18.90 16.00
CA GLU A 7 -8.16 18.46 16.75
C GLU A 7 -9.18 17.75 15.83
N PRO A 8 -9.61 16.53 16.17
CA PRO A 8 -10.58 15.78 15.39
C PRO A 8 -11.88 16.57 15.15
N GLY A 9 -12.35 16.53 13.91
CA GLY A 9 -13.55 17.25 13.47
C GLY A 9 -13.41 18.76 13.28
N LYS A 10 -12.33 19.37 13.75
CA LYS A 10 -12.07 20.82 13.63
C LYS A 10 -10.88 21.16 12.75
N SER A 11 -10.01 20.19 12.51
CA SER A 11 -8.84 20.35 11.64
C SER A 11 -9.02 19.62 10.31
N GLU A 12 -8.00 19.61 9.48
CA GLU A 12 -8.00 18.93 8.19
C GLU A 12 -7.87 17.41 8.37
N LEU A 13 -8.76 16.65 7.72
CA LEU A 13 -8.65 15.20 7.63
C LEU A 13 -7.57 14.85 6.60
N LEU A 14 -6.51 14.15 7.04
CA LEU A 14 -5.41 13.76 6.20
C LEU A 14 -5.74 12.48 5.40
N PRO A 15 -5.26 12.35 4.15
CA PRO A 15 -5.41 11.14 3.35
C PRO A 15 -4.45 10.06 3.86
N GLY A 16 -4.81 9.43 4.96
CA GLY A 16 -4.00 8.44 5.64
C GLY A 16 -4.75 7.75 6.77
N TYR A 17 -4.01 7.00 7.56
CA TYR A 17 -4.59 6.29 8.70
C TYR A 17 -3.55 6.02 9.79
N GLY A 18 -4.02 5.81 11.02
CA GLY A 18 -3.24 5.26 12.11
C GLY A 18 -3.52 3.78 12.30
N TRP A 19 -2.54 3.02 12.76
CA TRP A 19 -2.67 1.60 13.07
C TRP A 19 -2.16 1.25 14.46
N ILE A 20 -2.74 0.21 15.01
CA ILE A 20 -2.34 -0.42 16.26
C ILE A 20 -2.37 -1.93 16.01
N PHE A 21 -1.20 -2.53 15.86
CA PHE A 21 -1.05 -3.95 15.55
C PHE A 21 -0.52 -4.71 16.77
N PRO A 22 -1.32 -5.62 17.35
CA PRO A 22 -0.84 -6.49 18.43
C PRO A 22 0.32 -7.36 17.94
N MET A 23 1.42 -7.36 18.70
CA MET A 23 2.61 -8.16 18.40
C MET A 23 2.77 -9.39 19.30
N GLY A 24 1.92 -9.54 20.31
CA GLY A 24 2.00 -10.51 21.38
C GLY A 24 2.63 -9.91 22.65
N ASP A 25 2.50 -10.63 23.76
CA ASP A 25 3.08 -10.29 25.08
C ASP A 25 2.78 -8.87 25.59
N GLY A 26 1.60 -8.35 25.24
CA GLY A 26 1.20 -6.97 25.60
C GLY A 26 1.89 -5.88 24.81
N ILE A 27 2.71 -6.22 23.82
CA ILE A 27 3.39 -5.26 22.95
C ILE A 27 2.50 -4.99 21.72
N VAL A 28 2.46 -3.72 21.30
CA VAL A 28 1.76 -3.30 20.09
C VAL A 28 2.68 -2.45 19.20
N ASN A 29 2.58 -2.63 17.89
CA ASN A 29 3.17 -1.73 16.92
C ASN A 29 2.17 -0.63 16.61
N VAL A 30 2.54 0.61 16.89
CA VAL A 30 1.69 1.79 16.69
C VAL A 30 2.34 2.70 15.67
N GLY A 31 1.56 3.16 14.73
CA GLY A 31 2.07 4.08 13.73
C GLY A 31 0.97 4.81 12.97
N LEU A 32 1.40 5.74 12.14
CA LEU A 32 0.52 6.43 11.20
C LEU A 32 1.24 6.64 9.87
N GLY A 33 0.47 6.68 8.82
CA GLY A 33 0.92 6.98 7.47
C GLY A 33 -0.05 7.89 6.75
N SER A 34 0.48 8.76 5.93
CA SER A 34 -0.31 9.62 5.05
C SER A 34 0.29 9.60 3.66
N VAL A 35 -0.57 9.75 2.66
CA VAL A 35 -0.11 9.94 1.27
C VAL A 35 0.60 11.29 1.19
N ALA A 36 1.81 11.29 0.66
CA ALA A 36 2.55 12.51 0.37
C ALA A 36 1.94 13.16 -0.88
N SER A 37 1.01 14.11 -0.71
CA SER A 37 0.46 14.88 -1.82
C SER A 37 1.54 15.75 -2.48
N ARG A 38 1.41 15.97 -3.79
CA ARG A 38 2.33 16.84 -4.54
C ARG A 38 2.36 18.31 -4.03
N ALA A 39 1.38 18.71 -3.24
CA ALA A 39 1.18 20.10 -2.84
C ALA A 39 1.50 20.45 -1.38
N GLY A 40 1.73 19.50 -0.47
CA GLY A 40 1.88 19.89 0.93
C GLY A 40 2.38 18.87 1.93
N ALA A 41 2.28 17.59 1.66
CA ALA A 41 2.56 16.53 2.66
C ALA A 41 4.05 16.33 2.97
N THR A 42 4.97 16.89 2.20
CA THR A 42 6.40 16.90 2.53
C THR A 42 6.72 17.72 3.79
N ASN A 43 5.78 18.56 4.24
CA ASN A 43 5.96 19.42 5.40
C ASN A 43 5.11 19.03 6.61
N LEU A 44 4.41 17.89 6.58
CA LEU A 44 3.68 17.41 7.76
C LEU A 44 4.66 17.06 8.87
N PRO A 45 4.49 17.63 10.07
CA PRO A 45 5.31 17.30 11.22
C PRO A 45 4.86 15.94 11.78
N TYR A 46 5.14 14.85 11.07
CA TYR A 46 4.67 13.49 11.41
C TYR A 46 4.89 13.10 12.87
N ARG A 47 5.97 13.57 13.50
CA ARG A 47 6.24 13.29 14.92
C ARG A 47 5.24 13.98 15.83
N GLU A 48 4.86 15.21 15.52
CA GLU A 48 3.87 15.97 16.29
C GLU A 48 2.46 15.42 16.05
N VAL A 49 2.12 15.10 14.80
CA VAL A 49 0.84 14.44 14.46
C VAL A 49 0.72 13.11 15.20
N PHE A 50 1.80 12.31 15.25
CA PHE A 50 1.83 11.04 15.99
C PHE A 50 1.59 11.26 17.49
N LYS A 51 2.29 12.20 18.11
CA LYS A 51 2.12 12.50 19.53
C LYS A 51 0.71 12.99 19.86
N THR A 52 0.17 13.90 19.03
CA THR A 52 -1.18 14.42 19.19
C THR A 52 -2.21 13.29 19.04
N TRP A 53 -2.03 12.43 18.04
CA TRP A 53 -2.92 11.31 17.81
C TRP A 53 -2.89 10.30 18.96
N THR A 54 -1.71 9.89 19.43
CA THR A 54 -1.58 8.93 20.53
C THR A 54 -2.07 9.50 21.86
N ALA A 55 -1.90 10.80 22.12
CA ALA A 55 -2.41 11.48 23.29
C ALA A 55 -3.95 11.59 23.34
N ASN A 56 -4.62 11.46 22.19
CA ASN A 56 -6.08 11.45 22.09
C ASN A 56 -6.68 10.03 22.07
N LEU A 57 -5.87 8.99 22.22
CA LEU A 57 -6.36 7.62 22.38
C LEU A 57 -6.83 7.39 23.83
N PRO A 58 -7.68 6.38 24.08
CA PRO A 58 -8.12 6.05 25.43
C PRO A 58 -6.95 5.85 26.40
N GLU A 59 -7.02 6.48 27.56
CA GLU A 59 -5.93 6.43 28.56
C GLU A 59 -5.64 4.99 29.01
N GLU A 60 -6.67 4.17 29.10
CA GLU A 60 -6.57 2.75 29.47
C GLU A 60 -5.75 1.92 28.47
N TRP A 61 -5.49 2.41 27.26
CA TRP A 61 -4.65 1.73 26.27
C TRP A 61 -3.14 1.94 26.57
N GLY A 62 -2.80 2.86 27.46
CA GLY A 62 -1.46 3.03 27.96
C GLY A 62 -0.45 3.55 26.95
N PHE A 63 -0.86 4.34 25.95
CA PHE A 63 0.07 4.97 24.99
C PHE A 63 0.75 6.19 25.59
N THR A 64 1.64 5.94 26.53
CA THR A 64 2.39 6.99 27.23
C THR A 64 3.89 6.93 26.84
N PRO A 65 4.63 8.04 27.04
CA PRO A 65 6.07 8.04 26.76
C PRO A 65 6.84 6.97 27.53
N GLU A 66 6.40 6.63 28.75
CA GLU A 66 7.03 5.63 29.63
C GLU A 66 6.88 4.21 29.07
N ASN A 67 5.78 3.94 28.38
CA ASN A 67 5.49 2.65 27.77
C ASN A 67 6.08 2.53 26.34
N GLN A 68 6.68 3.61 25.82
CA GLN A 68 7.27 3.59 24.48
C GLN A 68 8.56 2.75 24.45
N ILE A 69 8.60 1.75 23.58
CA ILE A 69 9.78 0.91 23.34
C ILE A 69 10.58 1.47 22.16
N GLY A 70 11.75 2.03 22.45
CA GLY A 70 12.66 2.56 21.43
C GLY A 70 12.25 3.91 20.86
N GLN A 71 12.85 4.28 19.72
CA GLN A 71 12.65 5.58 19.09
C GLN A 71 11.62 5.50 17.96
N LEU A 72 10.88 6.61 17.73
CA LEU A 72 10.04 6.75 16.54
C LEU A 72 10.91 6.70 15.28
N ARG A 73 10.49 5.85 14.35
CA ARG A 73 11.11 5.70 13.03
C ARG A 73 10.12 6.12 11.94
N SER A 74 10.63 6.68 10.86
CA SER A 74 9.81 7.02 9.69
C SER A 74 10.57 6.70 8.41
N ALA A 75 9.82 6.29 7.39
CA ALA A 75 10.35 6.05 6.06
C ALA A 75 9.29 6.41 5.00
N ALA A 76 9.73 6.82 3.82
CA ALA A 76 8.86 6.93 2.67
C ALA A 76 8.62 5.53 2.09
N LEU A 77 7.34 5.20 1.83
CA LEU A 77 6.97 3.93 1.21
C LEU A 77 7.06 4.02 -0.32
N PRO A 78 7.84 3.17 -0.97
CA PRO A 78 7.94 3.14 -2.43
C PRO A 78 6.78 2.36 -3.04
N MET A 79 5.82 3.08 -3.63
CA MET A 79 4.55 2.52 -4.08
C MET A 79 4.44 2.38 -5.60
N SER A 80 3.54 1.51 -6.05
CA SER A 80 3.02 1.44 -7.42
C SER A 80 4.09 1.28 -8.50
N PHE A 81 5.10 0.46 -8.26
CA PHE A 81 6.22 0.25 -9.19
C PHE A 81 6.97 1.55 -9.54
N ASN A 82 7.16 2.44 -8.57
CA ASN A 82 7.89 3.68 -8.77
C ASN A 82 9.42 3.48 -8.93
N ARG A 83 9.92 2.25 -8.81
CA ARG A 83 11.32 1.87 -9.00
C ARG A 83 11.43 0.81 -10.09
N LYS A 84 11.97 1.20 -11.24
CA LYS A 84 12.17 0.36 -12.43
C LYS A 84 13.58 0.57 -12.99
N PRO A 85 14.11 -0.39 -13.74
CA PRO A 85 13.55 -1.70 -14.08
C PRO A 85 13.63 -2.71 -12.94
N HIS A 86 12.71 -3.70 -12.91
CA HIS A 86 12.70 -4.75 -11.88
C HIS A 86 13.74 -5.84 -12.09
N TYR A 87 14.25 -5.97 -13.30
CA TYR A 87 15.39 -6.84 -13.66
C TYR A 87 16.33 -6.15 -14.63
N VAL A 88 17.61 -6.24 -14.37
CA VAL A 88 18.68 -5.79 -15.25
C VAL A 88 19.94 -6.64 -15.00
N GLN A 89 20.40 -7.37 -16.03
CA GLN A 89 21.72 -8.02 -16.06
C GLN A 89 22.17 -8.72 -14.77
N GLY A 90 21.28 -9.54 -14.20
CA GLY A 90 21.57 -10.32 -12.99
C GLY A 90 21.15 -9.62 -11.68
N LEU A 91 20.65 -8.40 -11.73
CA LEU A 91 20.04 -7.71 -10.59
C LEU A 91 18.51 -7.83 -10.66
N VAL A 92 17.89 -8.26 -9.57
CA VAL A 92 16.44 -8.36 -9.40
C VAL A 92 16.01 -7.47 -8.24
N LEU A 93 14.99 -6.64 -8.44
CA LEU A 93 14.37 -5.84 -7.39
C LEU A 93 13.10 -6.53 -6.90
N VAL A 94 12.99 -6.75 -5.60
CA VAL A 94 11.85 -7.42 -4.95
C VAL A 94 11.33 -6.54 -3.79
N GLY A 95 10.03 -6.55 -3.55
CA GLY A 95 9.41 -5.80 -2.47
C GLY A 95 9.65 -4.30 -2.58
N ASP A 96 9.96 -3.64 -1.47
CA ASP A 96 10.18 -2.20 -1.40
C ASP A 96 11.31 -1.73 -2.32
N ALA A 97 12.34 -2.56 -2.54
CA ALA A 97 13.40 -2.25 -3.49
C ALA A 97 12.87 -2.04 -4.91
N GLY A 98 11.81 -2.77 -5.30
CA GLY A 98 11.12 -2.64 -6.58
C GLY A 98 9.92 -1.68 -6.58
N GLY A 99 9.69 -0.97 -5.48
CA GLY A 99 8.54 -0.07 -5.35
C GLY A 99 7.20 -0.80 -5.31
N MET A 100 7.15 -1.96 -4.65
CA MET A 100 6.00 -2.88 -4.71
C MET A 100 4.99 -2.69 -3.58
N VAL A 101 5.03 -1.57 -2.88
CA VAL A 101 4.03 -1.25 -1.87
C VAL A 101 2.71 -0.89 -2.55
N SER A 102 1.60 -1.44 -2.02
CA SER A 102 0.26 -1.15 -2.51
C SER A 102 -0.08 0.33 -2.35
N PRO A 103 -0.55 1.02 -3.41
CA PRO A 103 -0.95 2.42 -3.30
C PRO A 103 -2.24 2.63 -2.51
N TYR A 104 -3.04 1.58 -2.32
CA TYR A 104 -4.34 1.71 -1.65
C TYR A 104 -4.23 1.86 -0.14
N ASN A 105 -3.35 1.09 0.49
CA ASN A 105 -3.29 0.93 1.93
C ASN A 105 -1.86 0.95 2.51
N GLY A 106 -0.83 1.10 1.66
CA GLY A 106 0.57 1.06 2.10
C GLY A 106 1.06 -0.33 2.51
N GLU A 107 0.32 -1.40 2.17
CA GLU A 107 0.70 -2.78 2.44
C GLU A 107 1.78 -3.21 1.43
N GLY A 108 2.85 -3.82 1.92
CA GLY A 108 3.98 -4.27 1.10
C GLY A 108 4.36 -5.74 1.32
N ILE A 109 3.81 -6.40 2.36
CA ILE A 109 4.23 -7.77 2.75
C ILE A 109 3.78 -8.79 1.69
N ALA A 110 2.49 -8.82 1.35
CA ALA A 110 1.96 -9.79 0.38
C ALA A 110 2.55 -9.57 -1.03
N PRO A 111 2.65 -8.33 -1.57
CA PRO A 111 3.36 -8.08 -2.81
C PRO A 111 4.83 -8.52 -2.79
N ALA A 112 5.55 -8.27 -1.69
CA ALA A 112 6.95 -8.68 -1.56
C ALA A 112 7.10 -10.21 -1.56
N MET A 113 6.24 -10.93 -0.84
CA MET A 113 6.22 -12.40 -0.81
C MET A 113 5.93 -12.98 -2.20
N LYS A 114 4.95 -12.43 -2.91
CA LYS A 114 4.57 -12.89 -4.26
C LYS A 114 5.66 -12.59 -5.28
N ALA A 115 6.23 -11.39 -5.24
CA ALA A 115 7.37 -11.02 -6.08
C ALA A 115 8.60 -11.91 -5.80
N GLY A 116 8.86 -12.24 -4.53
CA GLY A 116 9.91 -13.18 -4.14
C GLY A 116 9.71 -14.57 -4.76
N ARG A 117 8.47 -15.08 -4.77
CA ARG A 117 8.14 -16.35 -5.43
C ARG A 117 8.36 -16.31 -6.95
N TYR A 118 7.96 -15.22 -7.61
CA TYR A 118 8.20 -15.04 -9.04
C TYR A 118 9.69 -14.95 -9.36
N ALA A 119 10.44 -14.16 -8.60
CA ALA A 119 11.90 -14.07 -8.73
C ALA A 119 12.57 -15.45 -8.55
N ALA A 120 12.21 -16.20 -7.51
CA ALA A 120 12.74 -17.53 -7.25
C ALA A 120 12.46 -18.51 -8.41
N SER A 121 11.24 -18.48 -8.96
CA SER A 121 10.87 -19.31 -10.12
C SER A 121 11.72 -18.97 -11.37
N CYS A 122 11.89 -17.68 -11.67
CA CYS A 122 12.72 -17.24 -12.80
C CYS A 122 14.19 -17.57 -12.59
N ILE A 123 14.71 -17.41 -11.36
CA ILE A 123 16.10 -17.79 -11.01
C ILE A 123 16.32 -19.28 -11.18
N ALA A 124 15.41 -20.12 -10.70
CA ALA A 124 15.50 -21.57 -10.85
C ALA A 124 15.53 -21.98 -12.33
N GLN A 125 14.70 -21.37 -13.16
CA GLN A 125 14.72 -21.57 -14.60
C GLN A 125 16.03 -21.06 -15.25
N ALA A 126 16.53 -19.90 -14.82
CA ALA A 126 17.77 -19.32 -15.31
C ALA A 126 18.97 -20.22 -15.00
N LEU A 127 19.04 -20.78 -13.78
CA LEU A 127 20.11 -21.69 -13.35
C LEU A 127 20.14 -23.01 -14.14
N SER A 128 19.04 -23.42 -14.76
CA SER A 128 19.01 -24.60 -15.65
C SER A 128 19.56 -24.31 -17.06
N ARG A 129 19.94 -23.06 -17.37
CA ARG A 129 20.45 -22.65 -18.68
C ARG A 129 21.97 -22.62 -18.68
N SER A 130 22.56 -23.11 -19.78
CA SER A 130 24.03 -23.18 -19.93
C SER A 130 24.66 -21.92 -20.55
N HIS A 131 23.86 -21.00 -21.08
CA HIS A 131 24.38 -19.83 -21.78
C HIS A 131 23.64 -18.55 -21.35
N ARG A 132 24.37 -17.42 -21.37
CA ARG A 132 23.92 -16.12 -20.86
C ARG A 132 22.59 -15.64 -21.46
N ALA A 133 22.42 -15.77 -22.77
CA ALA A 133 21.17 -15.35 -23.42
C ALA A 133 19.95 -16.14 -22.93
N GLY A 134 20.12 -17.43 -22.60
CA GLY A 134 19.05 -18.23 -22.00
C GLY A 134 18.74 -17.84 -20.56
N ILE A 135 19.76 -17.46 -19.79
CA ILE A 135 19.62 -16.93 -18.43
C ILE A 135 18.83 -15.60 -18.47
N ASP A 136 19.27 -14.65 -19.28
CA ASP A 136 18.65 -13.34 -19.41
C ASP A 136 17.18 -13.45 -19.88
N ARG A 137 16.90 -14.37 -20.82
CA ARG A 137 15.55 -14.64 -21.29
C ARG A 137 14.66 -15.18 -20.17
N ALA A 138 15.13 -16.16 -19.38
CA ALA A 138 14.38 -16.68 -18.25
C ALA A 138 14.11 -15.59 -17.20
N MET A 139 15.08 -14.76 -16.91
CA MET A 139 14.94 -13.67 -15.95
C MET A 139 14.06 -12.52 -16.43
N SER A 140 13.98 -12.28 -17.75
CA SER A 140 13.11 -11.24 -18.32
C SER A 140 11.61 -11.53 -18.16
N GLU A 141 11.23 -12.77 -17.83
CA GLU A 141 9.84 -13.12 -17.51
C GLU A 141 9.38 -12.49 -16.19
N TYR A 142 10.29 -12.26 -15.24
CA TYR A 142 9.94 -11.70 -13.93
C TYR A 142 9.21 -10.35 -13.99
N PRO A 143 9.70 -9.33 -14.71
CA PRO A 143 8.95 -8.08 -14.90
C PRO A 143 7.59 -8.26 -15.59
N HIS A 144 7.44 -9.23 -16.48
CA HIS A 144 6.17 -9.54 -17.13
C HIS A 144 5.17 -10.11 -16.13
N MET A 145 5.58 -11.11 -15.33
CA MET A 145 4.74 -11.68 -14.28
C MET A 145 4.25 -10.62 -13.28
N LEU A 146 5.13 -9.69 -12.87
CA LEU A 146 4.75 -8.58 -11.99
C LEU A 146 3.74 -7.63 -12.63
N ARG A 147 3.93 -7.30 -13.91
CA ARG A 147 3.02 -6.42 -14.64
C ARG A 147 1.64 -7.07 -14.81
N ASP A 148 1.60 -8.34 -15.14
CA ASP A 148 0.36 -9.09 -15.33
C ASP A 148 -0.42 -9.20 -14.01
N GLU A 149 0.29 -9.39 -12.90
CA GLU A 149 -0.32 -9.51 -11.58
C GLU A 149 -0.80 -8.18 -11.01
N TYR A 150 0.07 -7.17 -11.01
CA TYR A 150 -0.15 -5.93 -10.28
C TYR A 150 -0.29 -4.68 -11.16
N GLY A 151 0.07 -4.74 -12.44
CA GLY A 151 0.16 -3.54 -13.28
C GLY A 151 -1.14 -2.74 -13.35
N GLY A 152 -2.26 -3.42 -13.66
CA GLY A 152 -3.58 -2.79 -13.69
C GLY A 152 -4.07 -2.37 -12.30
N TYR A 153 -3.88 -3.22 -11.31
CA TYR A 153 -4.26 -2.95 -9.93
C TYR A 153 -3.54 -1.72 -9.36
N TYR A 154 -2.22 -1.62 -9.55
CA TYR A 154 -1.46 -0.46 -9.07
C TYR A 154 -1.78 0.82 -9.84
N GLN A 155 -2.09 0.72 -11.13
CA GLN A 155 -2.52 1.90 -11.89
C GLN A 155 -3.87 2.42 -11.42
N LEU A 156 -4.83 1.52 -11.17
CA LEU A 156 -6.12 1.89 -10.58
C LEU A 156 -5.92 2.52 -9.20
N GLY A 157 -5.00 1.98 -8.39
CA GLY A 157 -4.64 2.54 -7.08
C GLY A 157 -4.05 3.95 -7.17
N ARG A 158 -3.24 4.26 -8.19
CA ARG A 158 -2.76 5.64 -8.42
C ARG A 158 -3.90 6.61 -8.69
N ILE A 159 -4.91 6.18 -9.45
CA ILE A 159 -6.10 6.99 -9.72
C ILE A 159 -6.88 7.21 -8.41
N PHE A 160 -7.06 6.14 -7.64
CA PHE A 160 -7.73 6.20 -6.35
C PHE A 160 -7.03 7.17 -5.39
N VAL A 161 -5.70 7.07 -5.26
CA VAL A 161 -4.91 8.00 -4.43
C VAL A 161 -5.08 9.45 -4.90
N ALA A 162 -4.99 9.71 -6.20
CA ALA A 162 -5.17 11.06 -6.73
C ALA A 162 -6.58 11.63 -6.45
N LEU A 163 -7.60 10.77 -6.33
CA LEU A 163 -8.94 11.19 -5.95
C LEU A 163 -9.05 11.52 -4.46
N ILE A 164 -8.52 10.66 -3.58
CA ILE A 164 -8.61 10.88 -2.13
C ILE A 164 -7.69 12.00 -1.62
N GLU A 165 -6.66 12.38 -2.40
CA GLU A 165 -5.85 13.57 -2.13
C GLU A 165 -6.65 14.86 -2.24
N ASN A 166 -7.81 14.85 -2.91
CA ASN A 166 -8.69 16.00 -2.98
C ASN A 166 -9.57 16.06 -1.71
N PRO A 167 -9.45 17.11 -0.85
CA PRO A 167 -10.19 17.19 0.42
C PRO A 167 -11.71 17.17 0.25
N THR A 168 -12.23 17.72 -0.85
CA THR A 168 -13.67 17.74 -1.14
C THR A 168 -14.16 16.34 -1.48
N ILE A 169 -13.43 15.60 -2.32
CA ILE A 169 -13.74 14.21 -2.67
C ILE A 169 -13.65 13.34 -1.41
N MET A 170 -12.57 13.48 -0.64
CA MET A 170 -12.37 12.72 0.60
C MET A 170 -13.53 12.96 1.58
N ARG A 171 -13.91 14.21 1.81
CA ARG A 171 -15.06 14.56 2.68
C ARG A 171 -16.38 13.97 2.17
N THR A 172 -16.61 13.99 0.86
CA THR A 172 -17.80 13.39 0.26
C THR A 172 -17.79 11.88 0.44
N CYS A 173 -16.65 11.22 0.20
CA CYS A 173 -16.51 9.78 0.40
C CYS A 173 -16.75 9.37 1.85
N THR A 174 -16.25 10.14 2.82
CA THR A 174 -16.47 9.85 4.23
C THR A 174 -17.91 10.10 4.66
N ASN A 175 -18.53 11.19 4.25
CA ASN A 175 -19.88 11.55 4.71
C ASN A 175 -20.99 10.77 3.99
N VAL A 176 -20.81 10.44 2.72
CA VAL A 176 -21.85 9.80 1.89
C VAL A 176 -21.50 8.35 1.59
N GLY A 177 -20.24 8.04 1.32
CA GLY A 177 -19.80 6.70 0.91
C GLY A 177 -19.76 5.70 2.07
N LEU A 178 -19.17 6.09 3.21
CA LEU A 178 -19.05 5.20 4.38
C LEU A 178 -20.38 4.61 4.87
N PRO A 179 -21.49 5.36 4.87
CA PRO A 179 -22.80 4.79 5.28
C PRO A 179 -23.39 3.76 4.32
N ILE A 180 -22.80 3.56 3.12
CA ILE A 180 -23.33 2.62 2.12
C ILE A 180 -22.59 1.27 2.24
N PRO A 181 -23.18 0.22 2.87
CA PRO A 181 -22.48 -1.03 3.15
C PRO A 181 -21.95 -1.73 1.90
N ARG A 182 -22.75 -1.73 0.82
CA ARG A 182 -22.35 -2.37 -0.46
C ARG A 182 -21.15 -1.69 -1.12
N LEU A 183 -21.10 -0.35 -1.07
CA LEU A 183 -19.94 0.40 -1.56
C LEU A 183 -18.72 0.10 -0.71
N MET A 184 -18.88 -0.02 0.60
CA MET A 184 -17.78 -0.33 1.50
C MET A 184 -17.26 -1.76 1.33
N THR A 185 -18.10 -2.72 0.95
CA THR A 185 -17.65 -4.07 0.59
C THR A 185 -16.73 -4.03 -0.64
N LEU A 186 -17.13 -3.32 -1.68
CA LEU A 186 -16.31 -3.13 -2.89
C LEU A 186 -14.99 -2.43 -2.56
N VAL A 187 -15.04 -1.35 -1.80
CA VAL A 187 -13.85 -0.60 -1.36
C VAL A 187 -12.93 -1.50 -0.52
N HIS A 188 -13.46 -2.27 0.41
CA HIS A 188 -12.68 -3.19 1.22
C HIS A 188 -11.98 -4.26 0.38
N LYS A 189 -12.67 -4.90 -0.58
CA LYS A 189 -12.06 -5.84 -1.52
C LYS A 189 -10.93 -5.20 -2.32
N LEU A 190 -11.14 -3.97 -2.79
CA LEU A 190 -10.13 -3.22 -3.55
C LEU A 190 -8.91 -2.86 -2.68
N LEU A 191 -9.13 -2.36 -1.47
CA LEU A 191 -8.05 -1.96 -0.55
C LEU A 191 -7.21 -3.16 -0.06
N SER A 192 -7.85 -4.32 0.15
CA SER A 192 -7.20 -5.52 0.69
C SER A 192 -6.61 -6.45 -0.39
N ASP A 193 -6.70 -6.10 -1.69
CA ASP A 193 -6.42 -7.02 -2.82
C ASP A 193 -7.18 -8.36 -2.67
N GLY A 194 -8.35 -8.30 -2.00
CA GLY A 194 -9.17 -9.45 -1.62
C GLY A 194 -10.21 -9.85 -2.67
N TYR A 195 -10.00 -9.56 -3.94
CA TYR A 195 -10.89 -9.92 -5.03
C TYR A 195 -10.35 -11.09 -5.87
N GLU A 196 -11.26 -11.89 -6.41
CA GLU A 196 -10.91 -12.97 -7.32
C GLU A 196 -10.72 -12.45 -8.75
N ARG A 197 -9.50 -12.63 -9.30
CA ARG A 197 -9.15 -12.16 -10.67
C ARG A 197 -9.81 -13.00 -11.78
N THR A 198 -10.24 -14.21 -11.44
CA THR A 198 -10.89 -15.14 -12.38
C THR A 198 -12.14 -15.74 -11.73
N GLY A 199 -13.31 -15.38 -12.20
CA GLY A 199 -14.57 -15.77 -11.58
C GLY A 199 -15.05 -14.77 -10.54
N GLY A 200 -15.42 -15.24 -9.36
CA GLY A 200 -15.86 -14.41 -8.25
C GLY A 200 -17.27 -13.80 -8.42
N ASP A 201 -17.63 -12.96 -7.47
CA ASP A 201 -18.90 -12.25 -7.47
C ASP A 201 -18.88 -11.00 -8.39
N PHE A 202 -19.98 -10.24 -8.37
CA PHE A 202 -20.11 -9.03 -9.19
C PHE A 202 -19.02 -7.99 -8.89
N ASP A 203 -18.65 -7.83 -7.61
CA ASP A 203 -17.64 -6.85 -7.18
C ASP A 203 -16.25 -7.27 -7.69
N ASP A 204 -15.93 -8.57 -7.66
CA ASP A 204 -14.69 -9.13 -8.21
C ASP A 204 -14.56 -8.90 -9.72
N GLN A 205 -15.66 -9.14 -10.44
CA GLN A 205 -15.73 -8.92 -11.89
C GLN A 205 -15.59 -7.43 -12.23
N LEU A 206 -16.22 -6.54 -11.45
CA LEU A 206 -16.12 -5.10 -11.62
C LEU A 206 -14.68 -4.61 -11.39
N ILE A 207 -14.04 -5.02 -10.30
CA ILE A 207 -12.64 -4.67 -10.01
C ILE A 207 -11.72 -5.19 -11.13
N THR A 208 -11.91 -6.45 -11.54
CA THR A 208 -11.13 -7.05 -12.63
C THR A 208 -11.32 -6.29 -13.95
N MET A 209 -12.51 -5.86 -14.26
CA MET A 209 -12.77 -5.04 -15.45
C MET A 209 -12.05 -3.68 -15.35
N LEU A 210 -12.17 -3.01 -14.22
CA LEU A 210 -11.52 -1.72 -14.00
C LEU A 210 -9.99 -1.83 -14.12
N THR A 211 -9.38 -2.88 -13.57
CA THR A 211 -7.93 -3.10 -13.68
C THR A 211 -7.45 -3.38 -15.11
N LYS A 212 -8.33 -3.92 -15.98
CA LYS A 212 -8.03 -4.18 -17.40
C LYS A 212 -8.20 -2.95 -18.30
N VAL A 213 -9.11 -2.04 -17.94
CA VAL A 213 -9.36 -0.80 -18.71
C VAL A 213 -8.23 0.22 -18.53
N VAL A 214 -7.62 0.26 -17.37
CA VAL A 214 -6.50 1.17 -17.11
C VAL A 214 -5.20 0.66 -17.73
N ARG A 215 -4.37 1.56 -18.26
CA ARG A 215 -3.06 1.18 -18.80
C ARG A 215 -2.16 0.69 -17.64
N PRO A 216 -1.54 -0.49 -17.73
CA PRO A 216 -0.71 -1.04 -16.64
C PRO A 216 0.43 -0.11 -16.20
N ALA A 217 0.73 -0.14 -14.90
CA ALA A 217 1.78 0.66 -14.27
C ALA A 217 3.20 0.25 -14.72
#